data_07f060538f0ebcc69f90e8f2acf87f6b
#
_entry.id   07f060538f0ebcc69f90e8f2acf87f6b
#
_cell.length_a   1.000
_cell.length_b   1.000
_cell.length_c   1.000
_cell.angle_alpha   90.00
_cell.angle_beta   90.00
_cell.angle_gamma   90.00
#
_symmetry.space_group_name_H-M   'P 1'
#
loop_
_entity.id
_entity.type
_entity.pdbx_description
1 polymer ?
#
loop_
_entity_poly.entity_id
_entity_poly.type
_entity_poly.pdbx_seq_one_letter_code
_entity_poly.pdbx_strand_id
1 'polypeptide(L)'
;LIGAVLPASEIAHGNGSSFVAAVAVAYEVLCTLVDSVGIRERGWDYVTYTALAAALGSGKAMGLPQESLRDALSLAATANCSLGQTRLGELSMWKGMASANACRNGLFAALLARAGVSGPFLPFEGKGGFLRQVCGSLDLSRLGATPLRAGIVYLKNWPVFYSAQGAVDAAIELREKVRPDEIKTLVVESYQRLIGRGATDPEKWAPQSRETADHSVPFCVAAALLDGGVTAQTFDAARFLDRD
;
A
#
# COMPACT_ATOMS: atom_id res chain seq x y z
N LEU A 1 -7.88 1.70 1.36
CA LEU A 1 -9.00 1.13 2.13
C LEU A 1 -10.21 2.04 2.14
N ILE A 2 -10.05 3.34 2.35
CA ILE A 2 -11.16 4.32 2.35
C ILE A 2 -12.01 4.19 1.07
N GLY A 3 -11.37 4.04 -0.10
CA GLY A 3 -12.07 3.87 -1.39
C GLY A 3 -12.91 2.58 -1.53
N ALA A 4 -12.80 1.63 -0.60
CA ALA A 4 -13.71 0.48 -0.52
C ALA A 4 -14.82 0.70 0.52
N VAL A 5 -14.44 1.26 1.67
CA VAL A 5 -15.37 1.45 2.80
C VAL A 5 -16.39 2.56 2.55
N LEU A 6 -15.96 3.64 1.86
CA LEU A 6 -16.85 4.76 1.56
C LEU A 6 -18.06 4.34 0.71
N PRO A 7 -17.90 3.74 -0.49
CA PRO A 7 -19.06 3.30 -1.27
C PRO A 7 -19.87 2.21 -0.55
N ALA A 8 -19.26 1.35 0.25
CA ALA A 8 -19.99 0.40 1.08
C ALA A 8 -20.89 1.10 2.12
N SER A 9 -20.40 2.18 2.73
CA SER A 9 -21.16 3.00 3.68
C SER A 9 -22.30 3.75 2.98
N GLU A 10 -22.07 4.28 1.77
CA GLU A 10 -23.10 4.93 0.95
C GLU A 10 -24.23 3.95 0.57
N ILE A 11 -23.87 2.74 0.10
CA ILE A 11 -24.82 1.66 -0.22
C ILE A 11 -25.68 1.28 1.00
N ALA A 12 -25.12 1.37 2.20
CA ALA A 12 -25.80 1.05 3.46
C ALA A 12 -26.53 2.24 4.09
N HIS A 13 -26.46 3.43 3.47
CA HIS A 13 -26.96 4.68 4.06
C HIS A 13 -26.37 4.95 5.46
N GLY A 14 -25.08 4.59 5.65
CA GLY A 14 -24.35 4.72 6.91
C GLY A 14 -24.10 6.19 7.28
N ASN A 15 -23.93 6.43 8.57
CA ASN A 15 -23.53 7.74 9.08
C ASN A 15 -21.99 7.85 9.27
N GLY A 16 -21.49 9.05 9.59
CA GLY A 16 -20.06 9.31 9.77
C GLY A 16 -19.42 8.44 10.85
N SER A 17 -20.12 8.14 11.95
CA SER A 17 -19.60 7.30 13.03
C SER A 17 -19.42 5.84 12.58
N SER A 18 -20.40 5.28 11.89
CA SER A 18 -20.32 3.93 11.34
C SER A 18 -19.23 3.81 10.26
N PHE A 19 -19.07 4.85 9.44
CA PHE A 19 -18.00 4.93 8.45
C PHE A 19 -16.62 4.91 9.11
N VAL A 20 -16.37 5.78 10.09
CA VAL A 20 -15.09 5.83 10.82
C VAL A 20 -14.78 4.50 11.50
N ALA A 21 -15.77 3.86 12.14
CA ALA A 21 -15.59 2.54 12.74
C ALA A 21 -15.24 1.47 11.70
N ALA A 22 -15.84 1.49 10.52
CA ALA A 22 -15.53 0.55 9.44
C ALA A 22 -14.13 0.79 8.84
N VAL A 23 -13.71 2.04 8.70
CA VAL A 23 -12.34 2.40 8.30
C VAL A 23 -11.34 1.90 9.35
N ALA A 24 -11.61 2.10 10.64
CA ALA A 24 -10.75 1.60 11.71
C ALA A 24 -10.59 0.07 11.64
N VAL A 25 -11.67 -0.68 11.43
CA VAL A 25 -11.62 -2.14 11.23
C VAL A 25 -10.74 -2.51 10.03
N ALA A 26 -10.91 -1.83 8.89
CA ALA A 26 -10.10 -2.11 7.70
C ALA A 26 -8.59 -1.87 7.94
N TYR A 27 -8.23 -0.78 8.59
CA TYR A 27 -6.83 -0.50 8.93
C TYR A 27 -6.28 -1.47 9.98
N GLU A 28 -7.07 -1.81 11.00
CA GLU A 28 -6.68 -2.75 12.04
C GLU A 28 -6.33 -4.12 11.43
N VAL A 29 -7.19 -4.62 10.53
CA VAL A 29 -6.96 -5.89 9.83
C VAL A 29 -5.72 -5.80 8.93
N LEU A 30 -5.62 -4.77 8.08
CA LEU A 30 -4.48 -4.65 7.17
C LEU A 30 -3.16 -4.57 7.92
N CYS A 31 -3.06 -3.69 8.91
CA CYS A 31 -1.82 -3.49 9.65
C CYS A 31 -1.43 -4.73 10.46
N THR A 32 -2.39 -5.40 11.09
CA THR A 32 -2.11 -6.66 11.81
C THR A 32 -1.59 -7.74 10.87
N LEU A 33 -2.17 -7.92 9.69
CA LEU A 33 -1.70 -8.89 8.71
C LEU A 33 -0.29 -8.56 8.19
N VAL A 34 -0.02 -7.28 7.90
CA VAL A 34 1.30 -6.82 7.42
C VAL A 34 2.37 -6.97 8.49
N ASP A 35 2.05 -6.69 9.75
CA ASP A 35 2.98 -6.82 10.88
C ASP A 35 3.20 -8.29 11.28
N SER A 36 2.19 -9.16 11.06
CA SER A 36 2.26 -10.58 11.38
C SER A 36 3.29 -11.30 10.53
N VAL A 37 3.25 -11.13 9.22
CA VAL A 37 4.18 -11.79 8.31
C VAL A 37 4.35 -11.05 6.97
N GLY A 38 5.60 -10.88 6.56
CA GLY A 38 5.93 -10.38 5.23
C GLY A 38 5.74 -11.45 4.16
N ILE A 39 4.97 -11.17 3.11
CA ILE A 39 4.69 -12.11 2.01
C ILE A 39 5.50 -11.83 0.74
N ARG A 40 6.33 -10.78 0.75
CA ARG A 40 7.10 -10.36 -0.43
C ARG A 40 8.17 -11.36 -0.83
N GLU A 41 8.84 -11.96 0.12
CA GLU A 41 9.86 -12.98 -0.12
C GLU A 41 9.27 -14.27 -0.68
N ARG A 42 7.95 -14.44 -0.55
CA ARG A 42 7.17 -15.53 -1.14
C ARG A 42 6.62 -15.19 -2.53
N GLY A 43 6.96 -14.02 -3.08
CA GLY A 43 6.54 -13.58 -4.40
C GLY A 43 5.21 -12.83 -4.45
N TRP A 44 4.60 -12.50 -3.30
CA TRP A 44 3.32 -11.80 -3.23
C TRP A 44 3.48 -10.31 -2.91
N ASP A 45 2.61 -9.48 -3.48
CA ASP A 45 2.48 -8.08 -3.05
C ASP A 45 1.62 -7.99 -1.79
N TYR A 46 1.96 -7.06 -0.88
CA TYR A 46 1.18 -6.79 0.33
C TYR A 46 -0.28 -6.36 0.06
N VAL A 47 -0.60 -5.90 -1.14
CA VAL A 47 -1.99 -5.57 -1.52
C VAL A 47 -2.89 -6.80 -1.53
N THR A 48 -2.35 -8.01 -1.50
CA THR A 48 -3.08 -9.25 -1.20
C THR A 48 -3.82 -9.12 0.14
N TYR A 49 -3.19 -8.59 1.17
CA TYR A 49 -3.83 -8.31 2.45
C TYR A 49 -4.84 -7.16 2.38
N THR A 50 -4.63 -6.21 1.45
CA THR A 50 -5.56 -5.10 1.26
C THR A 50 -6.95 -5.57 0.83
N ALA A 51 -7.05 -6.62 0.02
CA ALA A 51 -8.34 -7.18 -0.39
C ALA A 51 -9.12 -7.77 0.80
N LEU A 52 -8.43 -8.47 1.72
CA LEU A 52 -9.03 -9.03 2.92
C LEU A 52 -9.54 -7.92 3.85
N ALA A 53 -8.70 -6.94 4.10
CA ALA A 53 -9.03 -5.78 4.93
C ALA A 53 -10.19 -4.96 4.35
N ALA A 54 -10.21 -4.76 3.04
CA ALA A 54 -11.29 -4.08 2.33
C ALA A 54 -12.62 -4.85 2.42
N ALA A 55 -12.58 -6.19 2.32
CA ALA A 55 -13.77 -7.03 2.46
C ALA A 55 -14.40 -6.89 3.86
N LEU A 56 -13.59 -6.99 4.91
CA LEU A 56 -14.07 -6.85 6.28
C LEU A 56 -14.52 -5.43 6.62
N GLY A 57 -13.77 -4.40 6.17
CA GLY A 57 -14.16 -3.01 6.35
C GLY A 57 -15.46 -2.67 5.62
N SER A 58 -15.62 -3.11 4.36
CA SER A 58 -16.84 -2.93 3.59
C SER A 58 -18.03 -3.68 4.20
N GLY A 59 -17.81 -4.93 4.62
CA GLY A 59 -18.83 -5.71 5.30
C GLY A 59 -19.27 -5.08 6.62
N LYS A 60 -18.32 -4.52 7.40
CA LYS A 60 -18.63 -3.75 8.62
C LYS A 60 -19.45 -2.50 8.32
N ALA A 61 -19.09 -1.75 7.26
CA ALA A 61 -19.84 -0.56 6.84
C ALA A 61 -21.27 -0.90 6.45
N MET A 62 -21.48 -2.05 5.80
CA MET A 62 -22.80 -2.55 5.41
C MET A 62 -23.56 -3.27 6.54
N GLY A 63 -23.00 -3.37 7.74
CA GLY A 63 -23.65 -4.04 8.87
C GLY A 63 -23.84 -5.54 8.69
N LEU A 64 -22.98 -6.22 7.93
CA LEU A 64 -23.11 -7.66 7.67
C LEU A 64 -22.97 -8.47 8.95
N PRO A 65 -23.77 -9.52 9.12
CA PRO A 65 -23.65 -10.47 10.23
C PRO A 65 -22.34 -11.26 10.12
N GLN A 66 -21.91 -11.86 11.23
CA GLN A 66 -20.62 -12.56 11.33
C GLN A 66 -20.45 -13.66 10.27
N GLU A 67 -21.50 -14.40 9.93
CA GLU A 67 -21.45 -15.41 8.89
C GLU A 67 -21.13 -14.84 7.53
N SER A 68 -21.83 -13.77 7.12
CA SER A 68 -21.54 -13.08 5.86
C SER A 68 -20.15 -12.43 5.86
N LEU A 69 -19.64 -11.95 7.01
CA LEU A 69 -18.26 -11.46 7.10
C LEU A 69 -17.24 -12.58 6.89
N ARG A 70 -17.51 -13.80 7.36
CA ARG A 70 -16.67 -14.99 7.07
C ARG A 70 -16.67 -15.31 5.59
N ASP A 71 -17.84 -15.28 4.95
CA ASP A 71 -17.95 -15.49 3.50
C ASP A 71 -17.22 -14.41 2.71
N ALA A 72 -17.39 -13.14 3.05
CA ALA A 72 -16.67 -12.03 2.43
C ALA A 72 -15.15 -12.20 2.53
N LEU A 73 -14.66 -12.56 3.72
CA LEU A 73 -13.24 -12.83 3.95
C LEU A 73 -12.75 -14.04 3.15
N SER A 74 -13.53 -15.12 3.13
CA SER A 74 -13.22 -16.34 2.38
C SER A 74 -13.13 -16.08 0.88
N LEU A 75 -14.11 -15.38 0.30
CA LEU A 75 -14.14 -14.98 -1.10
C LEU A 75 -12.94 -14.08 -1.44
N ALA A 76 -12.64 -13.09 -0.58
CA ALA A 76 -11.51 -12.21 -0.78
C ALA A 76 -10.16 -12.96 -0.73
N ALA A 77 -9.98 -13.87 0.22
CA ALA A 77 -8.76 -14.64 0.37
C ALA A 77 -8.51 -15.59 -0.79
N THR A 78 -9.57 -16.21 -1.31
CA THR A 78 -9.45 -17.24 -2.33
C THR A 78 -9.23 -16.66 -3.73
N ALA A 79 -9.83 -15.50 -4.04
CA ALA A 79 -9.86 -14.97 -5.40
C ALA A 79 -8.85 -13.83 -5.66
N ASN A 80 -8.17 -13.30 -4.65
CA ASN A 80 -7.48 -12.00 -4.76
C ASN A 80 -6.04 -12.01 -4.27
N CYS A 81 -5.18 -12.80 -4.88
CA CYS A 81 -3.74 -12.75 -4.66
C CYS A 81 -3.04 -11.89 -5.72
N SER A 82 -2.19 -10.97 -5.27
CA SER A 82 -1.46 -10.04 -6.13
C SER A 82 0.02 -10.40 -6.19
N LEU A 83 0.59 -10.48 -7.39
CA LEU A 83 1.99 -10.83 -7.59
C LEU A 83 2.94 -9.69 -7.20
N GLY A 84 4.06 -10.03 -6.59
CA GLY A 84 5.14 -9.12 -6.22
C GLY A 84 5.80 -8.43 -7.41
N GLN A 85 5.68 -8.99 -8.62
CA GLN A 85 6.19 -8.40 -9.87
C GLN A 85 5.65 -6.98 -10.12
N THR A 86 4.51 -6.63 -9.55
CA THR A 86 3.96 -5.26 -9.56
C THR A 86 4.96 -4.20 -9.08
N ARG A 87 6.02 -4.59 -8.33
CA ARG A 87 6.94 -3.66 -7.66
C ARG A 87 8.41 -3.92 -7.99
N LEU A 88 8.70 -4.61 -9.08
CA LEU A 88 10.06 -4.97 -9.50
C LEU A 88 10.39 -4.38 -10.87
N GLY A 89 11.64 -3.98 -11.06
CA GLY A 89 12.14 -3.40 -12.31
C GLY A 89 11.52 -2.05 -12.65
N GLU A 90 11.32 -1.81 -13.94
CA GLU A 90 10.57 -0.66 -14.44
C GLU A 90 9.11 -0.74 -14.00
N LEU A 91 8.65 0.28 -13.27
CA LEU A 91 7.31 0.28 -12.71
C LEU A 91 6.29 0.81 -13.73
N SER A 92 5.21 0.06 -13.91
CA SER A 92 4.10 0.47 -14.77
C SER A 92 3.00 1.21 -13.98
N MET A 93 2.07 1.85 -14.68
CA MET A 93 0.86 2.47 -14.10
C MET A 93 0.06 1.51 -13.23
N TRP A 94 0.15 0.19 -13.49
CA TRP A 94 -0.50 -0.84 -12.67
C TRP A 94 -0.09 -0.77 -11.21
N LYS A 95 1.16 -0.40 -10.89
CA LYS A 95 1.62 -0.24 -9.51
C LYS A 95 0.78 0.78 -8.74
N GLY A 96 0.38 1.87 -9.38
CA GLY A 96 -0.54 2.85 -8.80
C GLY A 96 -1.97 2.32 -8.62
N MET A 97 -2.42 1.42 -9.50
CA MET A 97 -3.76 0.83 -9.51
C MET A 97 -3.92 -0.40 -8.61
N ALA A 98 -2.82 -1.06 -8.23
CA ALA A 98 -2.87 -2.35 -7.52
C ALA A 98 -3.68 -2.30 -6.21
N SER A 99 -3.48 -1.26 -5.38
CA SER A 99 -4.25 -1.07 -4.14
C SER A 99 -5.72 -0.74 -4.41
N ALA A 100 -6.01 0.05 -5.45
CA ALA A 100 -7.38 0.36 -5.84
C ALA A 100 -8.12 -0.91 -6.32
N ASN A 101 -7.45 -1.75 -7.12
CA ASN A 101 -7.98 -3.04 -7.55
C ASN A 101 -8.24 -3.98 -6.37
N ALA A 102 -7.32 -4.08 -5.41
CA ALA A 102 -7.51 -4.88 -4.21
C ALA A 102 -8.72 -4.38 -3.37
N CYS A 103 -8.88 -3.07 -3.23
CA CYS A 103 -10.04 -2.45 -2.58
C CYS A 103 -11.35 -2.78 -3.30
N ARG A 104 -11.37 -2.65 -4.63
CA ARG A 104 -12.53 -3.03 -5.46
C ARG A 104 -12.92 -4.49 -5.26
N ASN A 105 -11.95 -5.37 -5.28
CA ASN A 105 -12.16 -6.81 -5.13
C ASN A 105 -12.65 -7.18 -3.73
N GLY A 106 -12.12 -6.53 -2.68
CA GLY A 106 -12.61 -6.71 -1.31
C GLY A 106 -14.05 -6.22 -1.14
N LEU A 107 -14.39 -5.05 -1.66
CA LEU A 107 -15.76 -4.55 -1.68
C LEU A 107 -16.69 -5.52 -2.44
N PHE A 108 -16.27 -6.01 -3.60
CA PHE A 108 -17.05 -6.96 -4.38
C PHE A 108 -17.29 -8.29 -3.63
N ALA A 109 -16.28 -8.81 -2.92
CA ALA A 109 -16.45 -9.97 -2.05
C ALA A 109 -17.49 -9.73 -0.95
N ALA A 110 -17.48 -8.54 -0.32
CA ALA A 110 -18.48 -8.18 0.67
C ALA A 110 -19.90 -8.04 0.08
N LEU A 111 -20.03 -7.53 -1.14
CA LEU A 111 -21.31 -7.45 -1.86
C LEU A 111 -21.84 -8.84 -2.23
N LEU A 112 -20.98 -9.75 -2.68
CA LEU A 112 -21.35 -11.15 -2.94
C LEU A 112 -21.85 -11.85 -1.67
N ALA A 113 -21.14 -11.71 -0.56
CA ALA A 113 -21.55 -12.25 0.73
C ALA A 113 -22.87 -11.65 1.22
N ARG A 114 -23.09 -10.33 1.02
CA ARG A 114 -24.37 -9.67 1.28
C ARG A 114 -25.53 -10.27 0.45
N ALA A 115 -25.23 -10.71 -0.77
CA ALA A 115 -26.20 -11.37 -1.65
C ALA A 115 -26.37 -12.86 -1.34
N GLY A 116 -25.71 -13.41 -0.32
CA GLY A 116 -25.84 -14.81 0.10
C GLY A 116 -24.87 -15.77 -0.60
N VAL A 117 -23.86 -15.27 -1.31
CA VAL A 117 -22.82 -16.12 -1.91
C VAL A 117 -21.87 -16.58 -0.82
N SER A 118 -21.78 -17.89 -0.58
CA SER A 118 -20.86 -18.49 0.37
C SER A 118 -19.43 -18.58 -0.19
N GLY A 119 -18.45 -18.39 0.67
CA GLY A 119 -17.04 -18.62 0.35
C GLY A 119 -16.61 -20.07 0.53
N PRO A 120 -15.44 -20.47 -0.02
CA PRO A 120 -14.87 -21.80 0.20
C PRO A 120 -14.71 -22.14 1.69
N PHE A 121 -14.91 -23.40 2.03
CA PHE A 121 -14.69 -23.90 3.37
C PHE A 121 -13.18 -23.95 3.71
N LEU A 122 -12.79 -23.56 4.92
CA LEU A 122 -11.40 -23.48 5.39
C LEU A 122 -10.48 -22.69 4.43
N PRO A 123 -10.80 -21.43 4.11
CA PRO A 123 -10.04 -20.66 3.12
C PRO A 123 -8.60 -20.37 3.55
N PHE A 124 -8.31 -20.40 4.85
CA PHE A 124 -6.98 -20.19 5.42
C PHE A 124 -6.23 -21.49 5.66
N GLU A 125 -6.83 -22.43 6.37
CA GLU A 125 -6.20 -23.65 6.90
C GLU A 125 -6.26 -24.85 5.92
N GLY A 126 -7.12 -24.78 4.92
CA GLY A 126 -7.33 -25.87 3.97
C GLY A 126 -6.06 -26.27 3.21
N LYS A 127 -6.05 -27.44 2.56
CA LYS A 127 -4.88 -27.97 1.82
C LYS A 127 -4.40 -27.04 0.72
N GLY A 128 -5.30 -26.27 0.10
CA GLY A 128 -5.02 -25.19 -0.86
C GLY A 128 -5.19 -23.80 -0.25
N GLY A 129 -5.27 -23.68 1.07
CA GLY A 129 -5.63 -22.47 1.79
C GLY A 129 -4.53 -21.39 1.80
N PHE A 130 -4.95 -20.21 2.18
CA PHE A 130 -4.17 -18.99 2.17
C PHE A 130 -2.88 -19.07 3.01
N LEU A 131 -2.93 -19.74 4.18
CA LEU A 131 -1.74 -19.94 5.00
C LEU A 131 -0.67 -20.68 4.22
N ARG A 132 -1.01 -21.78 3.60
CA ARG A 132 -0.06 -22.61 2.87
C ARG A 132 0.48 -21.91 1.62
N GLN A 133 -0.39 -21.25 0.87
CA GLN A 133 -0.04 -20.68 -0.45
C GLN A 133 0.61 -19.30 -0.36
N VAL A 134 0.25 -18.49 0.63
CA VAL A 134 0.62 -17.08 0.67
C VAL A 134 1.54 -16.76 1.84
N CYS A 135 1.12 -16.96 3.08
CA CYS A 135 1.81 -16.38 4.23
C CYS A 135 2.52 -17.40 5.16
N GLY A 136 2.19 -18.68 5.11
CA GLY A 136 2.72 -19.70 6.00
C GLY A 136 1.99 -19.73 7.34
N SER A 137 2.11 -18.68 8.13
CA SER A 137 1.43 -18.52 9.42
C SER A 137 0.98 -17.06 9.60
N LEU A 138 0.06 -16.83 10.51
CA LEU A 138 -0.39 -15.50 10.90
C LEU A 138 -0.36 -15.39 12.43
N ASP A 139 0.24 -14.31 12.93
CA ASP A 139 0.11 -13.89 14.32
C ASP A 139 -0.95 -12.79 14.42
N LEU A 140 -2.11 -13.13 14.94
CA LEU A 140 -3.22 -12.22 15.13
C LEU A 140 -3.35 -11.74 16.60
N SER A 141 -2.38 -12.03 17.45
CA SER A 141 -2.40 -11.69 18.89
C SER A 141 -2.59 -10.20 19.17
N ARG A 142 -2.21 -9.35 18.22
CA ARG A 142 -2.34 -7.89 18.33
C ARG A 142 -3.61 -7.32 17.70
N LEU A 143 -4.45 -8.13 17.08
CA LEU A 143 -5.69 -7.68 16.47
C LEU A 143 -6.63 -7.12 17.55
N GLY A 144 -7.04 -5.85 17.40
CA GLY A 144 -7.87 -5.15 18.36
C GLY A 144 -7.16 -4.68 19.64
N ALA A 145 -5.82 -4.79 19.72
CA ALA A 145 -5.05 -4.26 20.85
C ALA A 145 -5.03 -2.74 20.86
N THR A 146 -4.93 -2.15 22.07
CA THR A 146 -4.82 -0.70 22.25
C THR A 146 -3.33 -0.26 22.26
N PRO A 147 -2.94 0.82 21.58
CA PRO A 147 -3.77 1.65 20.67
C PRO A 147 -4.10 0.94 19.36
N LEU A 148 -5.25 1.28 18.76
CA LEU A 148 -5.61 0.76 17.43
C LEU A 148 -4.59 1.18 16.38
N ARG A 149 -4.30 0.27 15.44
CA ARG A 149 -3.33 0.48 14.37
C ARG A 149 -3.64 1.68 13.48
N ALA A 150 -4.92 1.99 13.27
CA ALA A 150 -5.34 3.17 12.51
C ALA A 150 -4.78 4.49 13.10
N GLY A 151 -4.59 4.56 14.42
CA GLY A 151 -4.06 5.75 15.10
C GLY A 151 -2.54 5.90 15.07
N ILE A 152 -1.81 4.88 14.62
CA ILE A 152 -0.34 4.87 14.61
C ILE A 152 0.27 4.68 13.23
N VAL A 153 -0.54 4.71 12.16
CA VAL A 153 -0.01 4.68 10.79
C VAL A 153 0.66 6.01 10.44
N TYR A 154 1.74 5.92 9.68
CA TYR A 154 2.44 7.11 9.21
C TYR A 154 1.74 7.72 7.99
N LEU A 155 1.66 9.06 7.97
CA LEU A 155 1.26 9.83 6.81
C LEU A 155 2.50 10.29 6.04
N LYS A 156 2.39 10.37 4.71
CA LYS A 156 3.47 10.89 3.87
C LYS A 156 3.35 12.41 3.76
N ASN A 157 4.47 13.12 3.89
CA ASN A 157 4.55 14.54 3.56
C ASN A 157 4.73 14.76 2.06
N TRP A 158 5.50 13.87 1.41
CA TRP A 158 5.86 13.99 0.00
C TRP A 158 5.21 12.88 -0.83
N PRO A 159 4.81 13.14 -2.07
CA PRO A 159 4.20 12.13 -2.96
C PRO A 159 5.23 11.15 -3.54
N VAL A 160 6.16 10.68 -2.71
CA VAL A 160 7.19 9.68 -3.04
C VAL A 160 6.91 8.36 -2.30
N PHE A 161 7.64 7.29 -2.62
CA PHE A 161 7.51 6.06 -1.82
C PHE A 161 7.96 6.31 -0.37
N TYR A 162 7.35 5.56 0.56
CA TYR A 162 7.50 5.83 1.99
C TYR A 162 8.96 5.93 2.46
N SER A 163 9.81 5.01 2.00
CA SER A 163 11.20 4.97 2.45
C SER A 163 12.03 6.20 2.06
N ALA A 164 11.63 6.94 1.02
CA ALA A 164 12.35 8.12 0.56
C ALA A 164 11.98 9.42 1.30
N GLN A 165 10.97 9.42 2.18
CA GLN A 165 10.53 10.63 2.89
C GLN A 165 11.71 11.35 3.57
N GLY A 166 12.48 10.65 4.40
CA GLY A 166 13.61 11.25 5.11
C GLY A 166 14.76 11.69 4.21
N ALA A 167 14.98 11.03 3.06
CA ALA A 167 15.99 11.47 2.10
C ALA A 167 15.58 12.79 1.40
N VAL A 168 14.29 12.94 1.12
CA VAL A 168 13.73 14.19 0.57
C VAL A 168 13.81 15.31 1.60
N ASP A 169 13.43 15.07 2.85
CA ASP A 169 13.53 16.04 3.94
C ASP A 169 14.99 16.52 4.11
N ALA A 170 15.95 15.58 4.17
CA ALA A 170 17.37 15.91 4.29
C ALA A 170 17.91 16.70 3.09
N ALA A 171 17.42 16.43 1.88
CA ALA A 171 17.79 17.18 0.68
C ALA A 171 17.29 18.63 0.74
N ILE A 172 16.06 18.85 1.21
CA ILE A 172 15.49 20.19 1.39
C ILE A 172 16.27 20.98 2.45
N GLU A 173 16.59 20.37 3.58
CA GLU A 173 17.42 21.00 4.63
C GLU A 173 18.84 21.33 4.13
N LEU A 174 19.42 20.44 3.30
CA LEU A 174 20.75 20.68 2.72
C LEU A 174 20.74 21.88 1.77
N ARG A 175 19.69 22.04 0.98
CA ARG A 175 19.52 23.18 0.06
C ARG A 175 19.58 24.54 0.77
N GLU A 176 19.17 24.63 2.02
CA GLU A 176 19.28 25.87 2.82
C GLU A 176 20.74 26.25 3.12
N LYS A 177 21.67 25.29 3.05
CA LYS A 177 23.06 25.42 3.44
C LYS A 177 24.02 25.46 2.26
N VAL A 178 23.65 24.84 1.12
CA VAL A 178 24.51 24.68 -0.06
C VAL A 178 23.69 24.92 -1.31
N ARG A 179 24.23 25.69 -2.25
CA ARG A 179 23.58 25.87 -3.55
C ARG A 179 23.72 24.60 -4.40
N PRO A 180 22.66 24.19 -5.13
CA PRO A 180 22.73 22.99 -5.98
C PRO A 180 23.87 22.99 -7.00
N ASP A 181 24.17 24.17 -7.60
CA ASP A 181 25.25 24.35 -8.59
C ASP A 181 26.67 24.24 -8.00
N GLU A 182 26.82 24.28 -6.68
CA GLU A 182 28.10 24.09 -5.97
C GLU A 182 28.34 22.63 -5.58
N ILE A 183 27.34 21.75 -5.73
CA ILE A 183 27.44 20.34 -5.33
C ILE A 183 28.24 19.54 -6.35
N LYS A 184 29.42 19.08 -5.96
CA LYS A 184 30.24 18.20 -6.82
C LYS A 184 29.87 16.72 -6.67
N THR A 185 29.52 16.32 -5.48
CA THR A 185 29.17 14.92 -5.16
C THR A 185 28.12 14.89 -4.05
N LEU A 186 27.09 14.08 -4.25
CA LEU A 186 26.05 13.85 -3.27
C LEU A 186 26.04 12.39 -2.86
N VAL A 187 26.10 12.13 -1.57
CA VAL A 187 26.03 10.78 -0.99
C VAL A 187 24.82 10.68 -0.11
N VAL A 188 23.97 9.70 -0.35
CA VAL A 188 22.81 9.38 0.49
C VAL A 188 23.12 8.12 1.28
N GLU A 189 23.37 8.28 2.57
CA GLU A 189 23.53 7.17 3.52
C GLU A 189 22.18 6.83 4.14
N SER A 190 21.78 5.58 4.04
CA SER A 190 20.48 5.16 4.54
C SER A 190 20.41 3.65 4.80
N TYR A 191 19.28 3.18 5.31
CA TYR A 191 19.06 1.77 5.58
C TYR A 191 18.87 0.95 4.30
N GLN A 192 19.28 -0.32 4.37
CA GLN A 192 19.34 -1.24 3.22
C GLN A 192 18.05 -1.30 2.39
N ARG A 193 16.88 -1.20 3.01
CA ARG A 193 15.59 -1.26 2.31
C ARG A 193 15.36 -0.04 1.41
N LEU A 194 15.84 1.15 1.79
CA LEU A 194 15.77 2.32 0.92
C LEU A 194 16.67 2.13 -0.29
N ILE A 195 17.93 1.80 -0.05
CA ILE A 195 18.95 1.62 -1.09
C ILE A 195 18.51 0.51 -2.05
N GLY A 196 18.18 -0.68 -1.53
CA GLY A 196 17.80 -1.84 -2.33
C GLY A 196 16.54 -1.69 -3.18
N ARG A 197 15.68 -0.72 -2.88
CA ARG A 197 14.44 -0.50 -3.64
C ARG A 197 14.41 0.79 -4.44
N GLY A 198 15.19 1.74 -4.02
CA GLY A 198 15.14 3.09 -4.59
C GLY A 198 16.36 3.48 -5.39
N ALA A 199 17.46 2.70 -5.34
CA ALA A 199 18.70 3.08 -5.98
C ALA A 199 19.52 1.93 -6.59
N THR A 200 19.20 0.65 -6.32
CA THR A 200 19.99 -0.48 -6.80
C THR A 200 19.74 -0.80 -8.26
N ASP A 201 18.47 -0.75 -8.68
CA ASP A 201 18.10 -1.09 -10.06
C ASP A 201 18.50 0.05 -11.02
N PRO A 202 19.05 -0.23 -12.21
CA PRO A 202 19.44 0.79 -13.19
C PRO A 202 18.32 1.78 -13.55
N GLU A 203 17.10 1.30 -13.60
CA GLU A 203 15.90 2.12 -13.91
C GLU A 203 15.69 3.24 -12.91
N LYS A 204 16.22 3.12 -11.68
CA LYS A 204 16.12 4.18 -10.66
C LYS A 204 17.03 5.38 -10.96
N TRP A 205 18.06 5.19 -11.76
CA TRP A 205 18.99 6.25 -12.16
C TRP A 205 18.58 6.96 -13.45
N ALA A 206 17.69 6.35 -14.22
CA ALA A 206 17.15 6.93 -15.44
C ALA A 206 15.68 6.53 -15.64
N PRO A 207 14.76 6.99 -14.77
CA PRO A 207 13.37 6.57 -14.80
C PRO A 207 12.71 6.95 -16.14
N GLN A 208 11.93 6.02 -16.71
CA GLN A 208 11.21 6.22 -17.96
C GLN A 208 9.69 6.28 -17.73
N SER A 209 9.24 6.11 -16.49
CA SER A 209 7.84 6.19 -16.10
C SER A 209 7.67 7.00 -14.81
N ARG A 210 6.50 7.59 -14.64
CA ARG A 210 6.13 8.31 -13.42
C ARG A 210 6.27 7.44 -12.18
N GLU A 211 5.83 6.20 -12.25
CA GLU A 211 5.86 5.25 -11.16
C GLU A 211 7.28 4.82 -10.78
N THR A 212 8.20 4.81 -11.74
CA THR A 212 9.62 4.57 -11.45
C THR A 212 10.25 5.82 -10.86
N ALA A 213 9.94 7.01 -11.37
CA ALA A 213 10.46 8.28 -10.88
C ALA A 213 10.08 8.52 -9.40
N ASP A 214 8.82 8.30 -9.02
CA ASP A 214 8.35 8.48 -7.63
C ASP A 214 8.92 7.42 -6.66
N HIS A 215 9.60 6.38 -7.20
CA HIS A 215 10.32 5.32 -6.49
C HIS A 215 11.83 5.35 -6.73
N SER A 216 12.34 6.40 -7.33
CA SER A 216 13.78 6.64 -7.52
C SER A 216 14.32 7.56 -6.42
N VAL A 217 15.25 7.07 -5.61
CA VAL A 217 15.95 7.93 -4.62
C VAL A 217 16.80 8.98 -5.32
N PRO A 218 17.63 8.62 -6.34
CA PRO A 218 18.40 9.62 -7.07
C PRO A 218 17.54 10.75 -7.61
N PHE A 219 16.46 10.43 -8.31
CA PHE A 219 15.57 11.43 -8.89
C PHE A 219 14.85 12.27 -7.81
N CYS A 220 14.26 11.63 -6.78
CA CYS A 220 13.54 12.36 -5.73
C CYS A 220 14.44 13.30 -4.94
N VAL A 221 15.68 12.89 -4.65
CA VAL A 221 16.66 13.73 -3.94
C VAL A 221 17.14 14.88 -4.82
N ALA A 222 17.45 14.62 -6.10
CA ALA A 222 17.84 15.68 -7.05
C ALA A 222 16.72 16.72 -7.22
N ALA A 223 15.49 16.28 -7.42
CA ALA A 223 14.34 17.17 -7.53
C ALA A 223 14.12 18.00 -6.24
N ALA A 224 14.25 17.39 -5.07
CA ALA A 224 14.15 18.10 -3.79
C ALA A 224 15.23 19.18 -3.62
N LEU A 225 16.45 18.89 -4.03
CA LEU A 225 17.56 19.87 -4.03
C LEU A 225 17.32 21.01 -5.03
N LEU A 226 16.88 20.70 -6.24
CA LEU A 226 16.67 21.70 -7.29
C LEU A 226 15.45 22.58 -7.04
N ASP A 227 14.33 21.98 -6.63
CA ASP A 227 13.04 22.66 -6.54
C ASP A 227 12.69 23.13 -5.10
N GLY A 228 13.39 22.64 -4.10
CA GLY A 228 13.07 22.93 -2.69
C GLY A 228 11.86 22.16 -2.16
N GLY A 229 11.40 21.13 -2.87
CA GLY A 229 10.27 20.28 -2.49
C GLY A 229 9.92 19.27 -3.58
N VAL A 230 8.97 18.40 -3.29
CA VAL A 230 8.49 17.38 -4.23
C VAL A 230 6.97 17.45 -4.28
N THR A 231 6.41 17.64 -5.47
CA THR A 231 4.98 17.72 -5.72
C THR A 231 4.52 16.66 -6.72
N ALA A 232 3.24 16.58 -7.01
CA ALA A 232 2.73 15.69 -8.05
C ALA A 232 3.30 16.06 -9.44
N GLN A 233 3.56 17.33 -9.71
CA GLN A 233 4.13 17.86 -10.97
C GLN A 233 5.61 17.49 -11.14
N THR A 234 6.33 17.25 -10.04
CA THR A 234 7.73 16.77 -10.10
C THR A 234 7.85 15.47 -10.92
N PHE A 235 6.77 14.68 -11.02
CA PHE A 235 6.73 13.41 -11.74
C PHE A 235 6.05 13.51 -13.12
N ASP A 236 6.00 14.70 -13.71
CA ASP A 236 5.56 14.85 -15.09
C ASP A 236 6.67 14.43 -16.07
N ALA A 237 6.27 13.91 -17.24
CA ALA A 237 7.20 13.32 -18.20
C ALA A 237 8.32 14.30 -18.63
N ALA A 238 7.98 15.57 -18.80
CA ALA A 238 8.95 16.61 -19.13
C ALA A 238 10.06 16.77 -18.07
N ARG A 239 9.80 16.36 -16.84
CA ARG A 239 10.72 16.53 -15.72
C ARG A 239 11.64 15.30 -15.52
N PHE A 240 11.06 14.08 -15.49
CA PHE A 240 11.86 12.88 -15.25
C PHE A 240 12.59 12.36 -16.50
N LEU A 241 12.24 12.83 -17.70
CA LEU A 241 12.95 12.56 -18.94
C LEU A 241 14.01 13.64 -19.27
N ASP A 242 14.01 14.74 -18.55
CA ASP A 242 15.06 15.76 -18.64
C ASP A 242 16.38 15.16 -18.15
N ARG A 243 17.45 15.41 -18.93
CA ARG A 243 18.79 14.85 -18.67
C ARG A 243 19.76 15.88 -18.12
N ASP A 244 19.36 17.13 -18.06
CA ASP A 244 20.11 18.26 -17.53
C ASP A 244 19.68 18.54 -16.07
#